data_88e14f799cf870cbb2f45eb7db4efcec
#
_entry.id   88e14f799cf870cbb2f45eb7db4efcec
#
_cell.length_a   1.000
_cell.length_b   1.000
_cell.length_c   1.000
_cell.angle_alpha   90.00
_cell.angle_beta   90.00
_cell.angle_gamma   90.00
#
_symmetry.space_group_name_H-M   'P 1'
#
loop_
_entity.id
_entity.type
_entity.pdbx_description
1 polymer ?
#
loop_
_entity_poly.entity_id
_entity_poly.type
_entity_poly.pdbx_seq_one_letter_code
_entity_poly.pdbx_strand_id
1 'polypeptide(L)'
;MEEISKHVDALLVINNEKLSEIYSELSVDDAFDKADDTLSVAAKSIAEIITLHGKVNLDFNDVKTVLKDGGVAIMSTGYGEGDNRVSMAIQNAQHSPLLNNNDIFNSKKVLLNISYSSQYKLMMSEMDEVKEFMNRFSRDFETKFGMAV
;
A
#
# COMPACT_ATOMS: atom_id res chain seq x y z
N MET A 1 -0.66 -14.48 -16.11
CA MET A 1 -1.29 -13.91 -14.91
C MET A 1 -2.68 -14.46 -14.64
N GLU A 2 -3.55 -14.55 -15.62
CA GLU A 2 -4.91 -15.11 -15.43
C GLU A 2 -4.90 -16.56 -14.90
N GLU A 3 -4.01 -17.39 -15.39
CA GLU A 3 -3.89 -18.79 -14.96
C GLU A 3 -3.53 -18.88 -13.46
N ILE A 4 -2.54 -18.10 -13.02
CA ILE A 4 -2.11 -18.07 -11.62
C ILE A 4 -3.20 -17.52 -10.73
N SER A 5 -3.89 -16.47 -11.16
CA SER A 5 -4.93 -15.82 -10.35
C SER A 5 -6.12 -16.74 -10.01
N LYS A 6 -6.33 -17.79 -10.80
CA LYS A 6 -7.36 -18.80 -10.53
C LYS A 6 -7.02 -19.74 -9.36
N HIS A 7 -5.76 -19.80 -8.99
CA HIS A 7 -5.25 -20.74 -7.98
C HIS A 7 -4.81 -20.06 -6.68
N VAL A 8 -4.95 -18.75 -6.59
CA VAL A 8 -4.57 -17.94 -5.41
C VAL A 8 -5.70 -16.99 -5.04
N ASP A 9 -5.76 -16.59 -3.78
CA ASP A 9 -6.75 -15.61 -3.32
C ASP A 9 -6.41 -14.19 -3.76
N ALA A 10 -5.14 -13.85 -3.78
CA ALA A 10 -4.65 -12.56 -4.28
C ALA A 10 -3.30 -12.74 -4.98
N LEU A 11 -3.06 -11.98 -6.01
CA LEU A 11 -1.83 -11.98 -6.78
C LEU A 11 -1.23 -10.57 -6.78
N LEU A 12 -0.05 -10.43 -6.16
CA LEU A 12 0.73 -9.18 -6.19
C LEU A 12 1.72 -9.25 -7.35
N VAL A 13 1.64 -8.30 -8.26
CA VAL A 13 2.50 -8.25 -9.45
C VAL A 13 3.33 -6.98 -9.45
N ILE A 14 4.62 -7.12 -9.67
CA ILE A 14 5.56 -6.02 -9.90
C ILE A 14 6.05 -6.09 -11.34
N ASN A 15 5.91 -4.99 -12.06
CA ASN A 15 6.35 -4.92 -13.46
C ASN A 15 7.82 -4.47 -13.53
N ASN A 16 8.68 -5.40 -13.92
CA ASN A 16 10.11 -5.15 -14.07
C ASN A 16 10.44 -4.14 -15.18
N GLU A 17 9.56 -3.96 -16.17
CA GLU A 17 9.77 -2.95 -17.21
C GLU A 17 9.81 -1.53 -16.63
N LYS A 18 9.12 -1.31 -15.52
CA LYS A 18 9.15 -0.03 -14.81
C LYS A 18 10.47 0.25 -14.11
N LEU A 19 11.29 -0.75 -13.88
CA LEU A 19 12.60 -0.58 -13.23
C LEU A 19 13.52 0.31 -14.04
N SER A 20 13.50 0.21 -15.36
CA SER A 20 14.32 1.04 -16.24
C SER A 20 13.93 2.53 -16.19
N GLU A 21 12.64 2.81 -15.95
CA GLU A 21 12.15 4.18 -15.79
C GLU A 21 12.53 4.77 -14.43
N ILE A 22 12.49 3.95 -13.38
CA ILE A 22 12.69 4.39 -11.99
C ILE A 22 14.17 4.43 -11.61
N TYR A 23 14.91 3.41 -12.03
CA TYR A 23 16.30 3.16 -11.64
C TYR A 23 17.26 3.18 -12.80
N SER A 24 17.07 4.13 -13.71
CA SER A 24 17.93 4.31 -14.91
C SER A 24 19.41 4.52 -14.58
N GLU A 25 19.71 5.03 -13.38
CA GLU A 25 21.06 5.29 -12.90
C GLU A 25 21.75 4.06 -12.29
N LEU A 26 21.01 2.98 -12.06
CA LEU A 26 21.55 1.78 -11.43
C LEU A 26 22.02 0.77 -12.47
N SER A 27 22.90 -0.12 -12.03
CA SER A 27 23.22 -1.33 -12.80
C SER A 27 21.97 -2.23 -12.89
N VAL A 28 21.98 -3.15 -13.84
CA VAL A 28 20.88 -4.12 -14.01
C VAL A 28 20.70 -4.95 -12.74
N ASP A 29 21.81 -5.42 -12.15
CA ASP A 29 21.77 -6.24 -10.93
C ASP A 29 21.20 -5.45 -9.75
N ASP A 30 21.66 -4.21 -9.55
CA ASP A 30 21.15 -3.34 -8.48
C ASP A 30 19.66 -3.00 -8.67
N ALA A 31 19.19 -2.85 -9.92
CA ALA A 31 17.78 -2.60 -10.20
C ALA A 31 16.91 -3.82 -9.87
N PHE A 32 17.38 -5.04 -10.16
CA PHE A 32 16.69 -6.26 -9.75
C PHE A 32 16.68 -6.45 -8.24
N ASP A 33 17.78 -6.14 -7.55
CA ASP A 33 17.84 -6.16 -6.08
C ASP A 33 16.79 -5.20 -5.48
N LYS A 34 16.58 -4.04 -6.09
CA LYS A 34 15.53 -3.09 -5.68
C LYS A 34 14.12 -3.65 -5.88
N ALA A 35 13.88 -4.41 -6.94
CA ALA A 35 12.60 -5.09 -7.17
C ALA A 35 12.36 -6.16 -6.09
N ASP A 36 13.37 -6.94 -5.77
CA ASP A 36 13.30 -7.95 -4.72
C ASP A 36 13.04 -7.32 -3.34
N ASP A 37 13.72 -6.20 -3.04
CA ASP A 37 13.47 -5.41 -1.83
C ASP A 37 12.02 -4.95 -1.75
N THR A 38 11.42 -4.54 -2.85
CA THR A 38 10.03 -4.10 -2.89
C THR A 38 9.08 -5.23 -2.51
N LEU A 39 9.31 -6.45 -3.02
CA LEU A 39 8.52 -7.63 -2.66
C LEU A 39 8.69 -7.97 -1.17
N SER A 40 9.92 -7.91 -0.68
CA SER A 40 10.23 -8.15 0.74
C SER A 40 9.55 -7.14 1.65
N VAL A 41 9.56 -5.87 1.29
CA VAL A 41 8.86 -4.79 2.02
C VAL A 41 7.35 -5.03 1.99
N ALA A 42 6.77 -5.45 0.87
CA ALA A 42 5.36 -5.76 0.76
C ALA A 42 4.95 -6.89 1.72
N ALA A 43 5.67 -7.99 1.72
CA ALA A 43 5.41 -9.13 2.60
C ALA A 43 5.59 -8.75 4.08
N LYS A 44 6.64 -8.01 4.42
CA LYS A 44 6.92 -7.50 5.75
C LYS A 44 5.80 -6.57 6.24
N SER A 45 5.35 -5.66 5.39
CA SER A 45 4.28 -4.72 5.73
C SER A 45 2.97 -5.43 6.06
N ILE A 46 2.59 -6.46 5.32
CA ILE A 46 1.41 -7.27 5.62
C ILE A 46 1.57 -7.99 6.96
N ALA A 47 2.74 -8.57 7.22
CA ALA A 47 3.03 -9.22 8.48
C ALA A 47 2.98 -8.24 9.67
N GLU A 48 3.53 -7.06 9.52
CA GLU A 48 3.50 -6.01 10.55
C GLU A 48 2.08 -5.52 10.86
N ILE A 49 1.23 -5.38 9.84
CA ILE A 49 -0.19 -5.01 10.02
C ILE A 49 -0.89 -6.00 10.96
N ILE A 50 -0.57 -7.29 10.84
CA ILE A 50 -1.19 -8.35 11.64
C ILE A 50 -0.58 -8.45 13.04
N THR A 51 0.73 -8.26 13.16
CA THR A 51 1.50 -8.55 14.38
C THR A 51 1.72 -7.37 15.29
N LEU A 52 1.82 -6.15 14.75
CA LEU A 52 2.04 -4.95 15.54
C LEU A 52 0.75 -4.44 16.16
N HIS A 53 0.79 -4.17 17.45
CA HIS A 53 -0.34 -3.61 18.18
C HIS A 53 -0.33 -2.09 18.04
N GLY A 54 -1.44 -1.56 17.53
CA GLY A 54 -1.65 -0.13 17.39
C GLY A 54 -2.91 0.33 18.12
N LYS A 55 -3.28 1.57 17.91
CA LYS A 55 -4.51 2.15 18.48
C LYS A 55 -5.77 1.64 17.80
N VAL A 56 -5.67 1.41 16.51
CA VAL A 56 -6.71 0.77 15.71
C VAL A 56 -6.06 -0.41 15.02
N ASN A 57 -6.40 -1.60 15.47
CA ASN A 57 -5.75 -2.82 14.99
C ASN A 57 -6.47 -3.38 13.78
N LEU A 58 -5.67 -3.85 12.82
CA LEU A 58 -6.10 -4.74 11.77
C LEU A 58 -5.69 -6.16 12.16
N ASP A 59 -6.63 -7.09 12.13
CA ASP A 59 -6.34 -8.48 12.42
C ASP A 59 -6.19 -9.31 11.13
N PHE A 60 -5.88 -10.58 11.29
CA PHE A 60 -5.76 -11.50 10.15
C PHE A 60 -7.03 -11.58 9.33
N ASN A 61 -8.19 -11.51 9.97
CA ASN A 61 -9.49 -11.56 9.29
C ASN A 61 -9.71 -10.33 8.39
N ASP A 62 -9.26 -9.15 8.80
CA ASP A 62 -9.35 -7.94 8.00
C ASP A 62 -8.49 -8.06 6.74
N VAL A 63 -7.25 -8.53 6.87
CA VAL A 63 -6.36 -8.79 5.74
C VAL A 63 -6.94 -9.85 4.82
N LYS A 64 -7.46 -10.94 5.38
CA LYS A 64 -8.11 -12.01 4.65
C LYS A 64 -9.32 -11.51 3.87
N THR A 65 -10.16 -10.65 4.46
CA THR A 65 -11.33 -10.07 3.80
C THR A 65 -10.94 -9.28 2.55
N VAL A 66 -9.87 -8.51 2.63
CA VAL A 66 -9.39 -7.70 1.50
C VAL A 66 -8.75 -8.57 0.41
N LEU A 67 -7.96 -9.55 0.79
CA LEU A 67 -7.17 -10.35 -0.15
C LEU A 67 -7.92 -11.53 -0.74
N LYS A 68 -8.85 -12.13 -0.01
CA LYS A 68 -9.59 -13.31 -0.46
C LYS A 68 -10.42 -13.00 -1.70
N ASP A 69 -10.27 -13.83 -2.74
CA ASP A 69 -10.95 -13.68 -4.01
C ASP A 69 -10.74 -12.32 -4.69
N GLY A 70 -9.67 -11.61 -4.29
CA GLY A 70 -9.35 -10.29 -4.81
C GLY A 70 -8.72 -10.28 -6.21
N GLY A 71 -8.26 -11.43 -6.69
CA GLY A 71 -7.56 -11.52 -7.96
C GLY A 71 -6.19 -10.85 -7.88
N VAL A 72 -5.97 -9.81 -8.71
CA VAL A 72 -4.72 -9.06 -8.68
C VAL A 72 -4.77 -8.00 -7.58
N ALA A 73 -3.80 -8.05 -6.70
CA ALA A 73 -3.61 -7.06 -5.64
C ALA A 73 -2.53 -6.04 -6.03
N ILE A 74 -2.74 -4.81 -5.61
CA ILE A 74 -1.77 -3.74 -5.75
C ILE A 74 -1.40 -3.26 -4.35
N MET A 75 -0.12 -3.08 -4.10
CA MET A 75 0.38 -2.58 -2.83
C MET A 75 1.29 -1.40 -3.06
N SER A 76 1.17 -0.40 -2.22
CA SER A 76 2.05 0.76 -2.25
C SER A 76 2.26 1.32 -0.85
N THR A 77 3.41 1.92 -0.64
CA THR A 77 3.76 2.60 0.60
C THR A 77 4.23 4.02 0.28
N GLY A 78 3.73 4.98 1.04
CA GLY A 78 4.18 6.37 0.93
C GLY A 78 4.67 6.88 2.28
N TYR A 79 5.65 7.76 2.25
CA TYR A 79 6.23 8.39 3.43
C TYR A 79 6.05 9.90 3.35
N GLY A 80 5.80 10.51 4.50
CA GLY A 80 5.70 11.96 4.63
C GLY A 80 6.30 12.43 5.94
N GLU A 81 6.89 13.62 5.91
CA GLU A 81 7.57 14.22 7.06
C GLU A 81 7.33 15.73 7.07
N GLY A 82 7.28 16.31 8.27
CA GLY A 82 7.07 17.74 8.45
C GLY A 82 5.63 18.20 8.18
N ASP A 83 5.49 19.42 7.69
CA ASP A 83 4.18 19.97 7.33
C ASP A 83 3.59 19.24 6.11
N ASN A 84 2.26 19.05 6.11
CA ASN A 84 1.55 18.31 5.05
C ASN A 84 2.04 16.86 4.86
N ARG A 85 2.59 16.25 5.91
CA ARG A 85 3.15 14.89 5.85
C ARG A 85 2.16 13.83 5.38
N VAL A 86 0.89 13.93 5.75
CA VAL A 86 -0.15 12.99 5.32
C VAL A 86 -0.42 13.13 3.83
N SER A 87 -0.59 14.33 3.33
CA SER A 87 -0.74 14.59 1.89
C SER A 87 0.48 14.11 1.10
N MET A 88 1.69 14.34 1.60
CA MET A 88 2.94 13.88 0.98
C MET A 88 2.99 12.35 0.92
N ALA A 89 2.67 11.67 2.02
CA ALA A 89 2.66 10.22 2.09
C ALA A 89 1.65 9.61 1.11
N ILE A 90 0.44 10.18 1.06
CA ILE A 90 -0.61 9.76 0.14
C ILE A 90 -0.17 9.94 -1.32
N GLN A 91 0.37 11.09 -1.67
CA GLN A 91 0.86 11.37 -3.02
C GLN A 91 1.98 10.41 -3.42
N ASN A 92 2.95 10.18 -2.53
CA ASN A 92 4.04 9.25 -2.78
C ASN A 92 3.52 7.82 -2.99
N ALA A 93 2.53 7.39 -2.24
CA ALA A 93 1.92 6.09 -2.41
C ALA A 93 1.16 5.97 -3.75
N GLN A 94 0.40 7.00 -4.13
CA GLN A 94 -0.36 7.02 -5.40
C GLN A 94 0.54 7.04 -6.63
N HIS A 95 1.63 7.77 -6.55
CA HIS A 95 2.55 7.97 -7.68
C HIS A 95 3.71 6.99 -7.69
N SER A 96 3.62 5.91 -6.92
CA SER A 96 4.63 4.85 -6.99
C SER A 96 4.70 4.30 -8.42
N PRO A 97 5.87 4.34 -9.05
CA PRO A 97 6.03 3.83 -10.42
C PRO A 97 5.73 2.33 -10.53
N LEU A 98 5.78 1.60 -9.42
CA LEU A 98 5.47 0.18 -9.37
C LEU A 98 3.97 -0.14 -9.44
N LEU A 99 3.10 0.85 -9.32
CA LEU A 99 1.65 0.68 -9.44
C LEU A 99 1.16 0.44 -10.88
N ASN A 100 2.04 0.40 -11.87
CA ASN A 100 1.72 0.04 -13.25
C ASN A 100 0.55 0.83 -13.86
N ASN A 101 0.46 2.12 -13.57
CA ASN A 101 -0.56 3.04 -14.07
C ASN A 101 -2.02 2.62 -13.80
N ASN A 102 -2.25 1.72 -12.87
CA ASN A 102 -3.60 1.31 -12.52
C ASN A 102 -4.34 2.42 -11.78
N ASP A 103 -5.60 2.58 -12.12
CA ASP A 103 -6.50 3.47 -11.39
C ASP A 103 -6.91 2.80 -10.07
N ILE A 104 -6.21 3.15 -8.99
CA ILE A 104 -6.45 2.59 -7.66
C ILE A 104 -7.84 2.94 -7.12
N PHE A 105 -8.44 4.04 -7.58
CA PHE A 105 -9.76 4.49 -7.10
C PHE A 105 -10.92 3.63 -7.58
N ASN A 106 -10.69 2.76 -8.57
CA ASN A 106 -11.65 1.74 -9.01
C ASN A 106 -11.52 0.42 -8.23
N SER A 107 -10.65 0.37 -7.25
CA SER A 107 -10.48 -0.81 -6.39
C SER A 107 -11.75 -1.09 -5.60
N LYS A 108 -12.13 -2.36 -5.48
CA LYS A 108 -13.31 -2.79 -4.73
C LYS A 108 -13.03 -3.01 -3.25
N LYS A 109 -11.79 -3.35 -2.93
CA LYS A 109 -11.33 -3.61 -1.56
C LYS A 109 -10.04 -2.86 -1.31
N VAL A 110 -9.98 -2.16 -0.19
CA VAL A 110 -8.82 -1.35 0.20
C VAL A 110 -8.46 -1.66 1.64
N LEU A 111 -7.18 -1.89 1.87
CA LEU A 111 -6.59 -1.98 3.19
C LEU A 111 -5.65 -0.79 3.37
N LEU A 112 -5.96 0.07 4.32
CA LEU A 112 -5.14 1.23 4.64
C LEU A 112 -4.58 1.11 6.04
N ASN A 113 -3.26 1.20 6.16
CA ASN A 113 -2.60 1.25 7.46
C ASN A 113 -1.73 2.49 7.56
N ILE A 114 -1.89 3.22 8.66
CA ILE A 114 -1.13 4.44 8.93
C ILE A 114 -0.23 4.19 10.13
N SER A 115 1.07 4.37 9.93
CA SER A 115 2.07 4.31 10.99
C SER A 115 2.67 5.70 11.22
N TYR A 116 2.89 6.07 12.46
CA TYR A 116 3.48 7.36 12.82
C TYR A 116 4.42 7.22 14.01
N SER A 117 5.35 8.17 14.13
CA SER A 117 6.30 8.18 15.24
C SER A 117 5.61 8.55 16.56
N SER A 118 6.04 7.94 17.66
CA SER A 118 5.58 8.28 19.00
C SER A 118 5.85 9.74 19.39
N GLN A 119 6.87 10.35 18.79
CA GLN A 119 7.22 11.76 19.01
C GLN A 119 6.31 12.72 18.24
N TYR A 120 5.83 12.30 17.06
CA TYR A 120 5.01 13.12 16.15
C TYR A 120 3.66 12.43 15.92
N LYS A 121 2.81 12.48 16.94
CA LYS A 121 1.50 11.83 16.91
C LYS A 121 0.61 12.39 15.80
N LEU A 122 -0.19 11.51 15.22
CA LEU A 122 -1.17 11.89 14.20
C LEU A 122 -2.25 12.81 14.82
N MET A 123 -2.51 13.93 14.16
CA MET A 123 -3.49 14.91 14.60
C MET A 123 -4.86 14.64 13.97
N MET A 124 -5.93 15.06 14.65
CA MET A 124 -7.29 14.91 14.13
C MET A 124 -7.50 15.66 12.80
N SER A 125 -6.87 16.81 12.63
CA SER A 125 -6.90 17.54 11.37
C SER A 125 -6.27 16.77 10.20
N GLU A 126 -5.24 15.97 10.50
CA GLU A 126 -4.60 15.10 9.50
C GLU A 126 -5.51 13.93 9.10
N MET A 127 -6.37 13.48 9.99
CA MET A 127 -7.37 12.46 9.67
C MET A 127 -8.39 12.93 8.64
N ASP A 128 -8.66 14.21 8.57
CA ASP A 128 -9.55 14.77 7.55
C ASP A 128 -8.94 14.62 6.15
N GLU A 129 -7.64 14.77 6.03
CA GLU A 129 -6.93 14.50 4.76
C GLU A 129 -7.03 13.03 4.33
N VAL A 130 -6.94 12.11 5.29
CA VAL A 130 -7.14 10.68 5.05
C VAL A 130 -8.56 10.39 4.57
N LYS A 131 -9.57 10.97 5.21
CA LYS A 131 -10.97 10.82 4.81
C LYS A 131 -11.22 11.37 3.40
N GLU A 132 -10.63 12.51 3.08
CA GLU A 132 -10.73 13.11 1.76
C GLU A 132 -10.14 12.20 0.67
N PHE A 133 -9.00 11.58 0.96
CA PHE A 133 -8.40 10.56 0.10
C PHE A 133 -9.33 9.36 -0.08
N MET A 134 -9.88 8.83 1.00
CA MET A 134 -10.80 7.68 0.97
C MET A 134 -12.06 7.96 0.18
N ASN A 135 -12.56 9.20 0.18
CA ASN A 135 -13.74 9.61 -0.58
C ASN A 135 -13.54 9.61 -2.09
N ARG A 136 -12.30 9.53 -2.57
CA ARG A 136 -12.00 9.39 -4.01
C ARG A 136 -12.26 8.00 -4.55
N PHE A 137 -12.32 6.99 -3.69
CA PHE A 137 -12.64 5.62 -4.10
C PHE A 137 -14.11 5.50 -4.49
N SER A 138 -14.44 4.49 -5.28
CA SER A 138 -15.82 4.24 -5.68
C SER A 138 -16.71 3.97 -4.45
N ARG A 139 -18.00 4.28 -4.54
CA ARG A 139 -18.93 4.19 -3.41
C ARG A 139 -19.12 2.77 -2.88
N ASP A 140 -18.85 1.77 -3.71
CA ASP A 140 -19.09 0.35 -3.41
C ASP A 140 -17.83 -0.41 -2.98
N PHE A 141 -16.80 0.31 -2.49
CA PHE A 141 -15.59 -0.35 -2.02
C PHE A 141 -15.66 -0.75 -0.55
N GLU A 142 -15.06 -1.88 -0.23
CA GLU A 142 -14.82 -2.29 1.17
C GLU A 142 -13.50 -1.73 1.66
N THR A 143 -13.52 -1.10 2.84
CA THR A 143 -12.32 -0.53 3.46
C THR A 143 -12.07 -1.13 4.82
N LYS A 144 -10.83 -1.50 5.07
CA LYS A 144 -10.29 -1.81 6.39
C LYS A 144 -9.22 -0.79 6.73
N PHE A 145 -9.25 -0.28 7.93
CA PHE A 145 -8.39 0.81 8.38
C PHE A 145 -7.68 0.45 9.69
N GLY A 146 -6.39 0.70 9.77
CA GLY A 146 -5.60 0.51 10.97
C GLY A 146 -4.64 1.66 11.24
N MET A 147 -4.28 1.84 12.50
CA MET A 147 -3.28 2.82 12.93
C MET A 147 -2.32 2.19 13.92
N ALA A 148 -1.02 2.41 13.70
CA ALA A 148 0.05 1.96 14.56
C ALA A 148 1.06 3.08 14.86
N VAL A 149 1.82 2.91 15.94
CA VAL A 149 2.89 3.82 16.36
C VAL A 149 4.23 3.15 16.14
#